data_0280cf86b408f6425fbb88354ed4ba54
#
_entry.id   0280cf86b408f6425fbb88354ed4ba54
#
_cell.length_a   1.000
_cell.length_b   1.000
_cell.length_c   1.000
_cell.angle_alpha   90.00
_cell.angle_beta   90.00
_cell.angle_gamma   90.00
#
_symmetry.space_group_name_H-M   'P 1'
#
loop_
_entity.id
_entity.type
_entity.pdbx_description
1 polymer ?
#
loop_
_entity_poly.entity_id
_entity_poly.type
_entity_poly.pdbx_seq_one_letter_code
_entity_poly.pdbx_strand_id
1 'polypeptide(L)'
;MRQSPHASGKTLNLRAQVVKTLLAVQNGQSLASVLNQHMNIVSDKDRALYHELVLGCLRQWHALKQVTLPLLSVPLENPVVETCLYVGLYQLLCTRVAAHAAISETVEASKQLGMESLSGVVNAILRRATRETEQFYDVLENASNLPSWLAKRLKKD
;
A
#
# COMPACT_ATOMS: atom_id res chain seq x y z
N MET A 1 -4.09 18.54 25.72
CA MET A 1 -4.41 18.52 24.31
C MET A 1 -5.37 17.39 23.99
N ARG A 2 -6.23 17.65 23.12
CA ARG A 2 -7.21 16.64 22.71
C ARG A 2 -6.66 15.76 21.65
N GLN A 3 -6.74 14.49 21.84
CA GLN A 3 -6.41 13.56 20.80
C GLN A 3 -7.61 13.42 19.87
N SER A 4 -7.31 13.13 18.60
CA SER A 4 -8.37 12.81 17.68
C SER A 4 -9.06 11.52 18.13
N PRO A 5 -10.30 11.32 17.73
CA PRO A 5 -10.98 10.05 18.04
C PRO A 5 -10.21 8.83 17.57
N HIS A 6 -9.46 8.97 16.49
CA HIS A 6 -8.68 7.85 15.98
C HIS A 6 -7.52 7.51 16.88
N ALA A 7 -6.93 8.53 17.51
CA ALA A 7 -5.81 8.31 18.40
C ALA A 7 -6.25 7.77 19.74
N SER A 8 -7.44 8.14 20.18
CA SER A 8 -7.87 7.80 21.53
C SER A 8 -8.48 6.42 21.56
N GLY A 9 -7.66 5.42 21.77
CA GLY A 9 -8.11 4.07 22.01
C GLY A 9 -8.28 3.21 20.80
N LYS A 10 -8.14 3.75 19.61
CA LYS A 10 -8.25 2.93 18.42
C LYS A 10 -6.88 2.52 17.91
N THR A 11 -6.73 1.23 17.68
CA THR A 11 -5.53 0.71 17.07
C THR A 11 -5.62 0.87 15.57
N LEU A 12 -4.53 1.29 14.95
CA LEU A 12 -4.47 1.35 13.50
C LEU A 12 -4.56 -0.04 12.92
N ASN A 13 -5.26 -0.17 11.78
CA ASN A 13 -5.28 -1.48 11.14
C ASN A 13 -3.92 -1.78 10.53
N LEU A 14 -3.75 -3.00 10.07
CA LEU A 14 -2.44 -3.45 9.58
C LEU A 14 -1.95 -2.58 8.43
N ARG A 15 -2.83 -2.24 7.50
CA ARG A 15 -2.44 -1.45 6.34
C ARG A 15 -1.99 -0.05 6.74
N ALA A 16 -2.65 0.54 7.72
CA ALA A 16 -2.22 1.84 8.22
C ALA A 16 -0.83 1.76 8.85
N GLN A 17 -0.55 0.67 9.55
CA GLN A 17 0.78 0.49 10.13
C GLN A 17 1.84 0.33 9.04
N VAL A 18 1.53 -0.39 7.97
CA VAL A 18 2.42 -0.51 6.83
C VAL A 18 2.69 0.86 6.21
N VAL A 19 1.65 1.65 6.00
CA VAL A 19 1.81 2.98 5.41
C VAL A 19 2.67 3.87 6.28
N LYS A 20 2.46 3.85 7.60
CA LYS A 20 3.29 4.65 8.50
C LYS A 20 4.76 4.25 8.44
N THR A 21 5.02 2.95 8.36
CA THR A 21 6.39 2.46 8.23
C THR A 21 7.02 2.97 6.94
N LEU A 22 6.29 2.87 5.84
CA LEU A 22 6.80 3.31 4.55
C LEU A 22 7.04 4.81 4.52
N LEU A 23 6.16 5.59 5.16
CA LEU A 23 6.34 7.03 5.23
C LEU A 23 7.58 7.38 6.05
N ALA A 24 7.83 6.66 7.14
CA ALA A 24 9.02 6.91 7.96
C ALA A 24 10.28 6.64 7.15
N VAL A 25 10.30 5.58 6.36
CA VAL A 25 11.45 5.27 5.51
C VAL A 25 11.62 6.34 4.45
N GLN A 26 10.53 6.81 3.86
CA GLN A 26 10.61 7.89 2.88
C GLN A 26 11.18 9.15 3.48
N ASN A 27 10.96 9.37 4.76
CA ASN A 27 11.47 10.54 5.47
C ASN A 27 12.88 10.35 6.00
N GLY A 28 13.55 9.29 5.61
CA GLY A 28 14.97 9.10 5.91
C GLY A 28 15.28 8.21 7.09
N GLN A 29 14.27 7.65 7.75
CA GLN A 29 14.54 6.73 8.85
C GLN A 29 15.00 5.38 8.31
N SER A 30 15.88 4.70 9.06
CA SER A 30 16.36 3.42 8.61
C SER A 30 15.25 2.38 8.73
N LEU A 31 15.16 1.52 7.73
CA LEU A 31 14.15 0.47 7.72
C LEU A 31 14.25 -0.43 8.94
N ALA A 32 15.46 -0.81 9.32
CA ALA A 32 15.65 -1.69 10.47
C ALA A 32 15.11 -1.05 11.74
N SER A 33 15.39 0.24 11.93
CA SER A 33 14.91 0.95 13.12
C SER A 33 13.39 1.02 13.14
N VAL A 34 12.77 1.36 12.02
CA VAL A 34 11.33 1.50 11.97
C VAL A 34 10.65 0.13 12.16
N LEU A 35 11.21 -0.92 11.57
CA LEU A 35 10.65 -2.25 11.75
C LEU A 35 10.69 -2.67 13.22
N ASN A 36 11.82 -2.41 13.90
CA ASN A 36 11.92 -2.74 15.32
C ASN A 36 10.87 -2.01 16.14
N GLN A 37 10.64 -0.74 15.84
CA GLN A 37 9.64 0.04 16.55
C GLN A 37 8.24 -0.52 16.37
N HIS A 38 7.93 -0.96 15.18
CA HIS A 38 6.57 -1.38 14.84
C HIS A 38 6.28 -2.84 15.13
N MET A 39 7.31 -3.67 15.23
CA MET A 39 7.07 -5.09 15.47
C MET A 39 6.35 -5.36 16.78
N ASN A 40 6.56 -4.51 17.79
CA ASN A 40 5.89 -4.66 19.06
C ASN A 40 4.44 -4.21 19.04
N ILE A 41 4.06 -3.43 18.01
CA ILE A 41 2.72 -2.90 17.89
C ILE A 41 1.85 -3.84 17.05
N VAL A 42 2.47 -4.50 16.08
CA VAL A 42 1.75 -5.40 15.19
C VAL A 42 1.49 -6.71 15.92
N SER A 43 0.26 -7.24 15.84
CA SER A 43 -0.09 -8.49 16.48
C SER A 43 0.68 -9.64 15.82
N ASP A 44 0.84 -10.71 16.59
CA ASP A 44 1.62 -11.87 16.12
C ASP A 44 1.09 -12.43 14.81
N LYS A 45 -0.23 -12.53 14.69
CA LYS A 45 -0.83 -13.10 13.48
C LYS A 45 -0.66 -12.21 12.26
N ASP A 46 -0.41 -10.93 12.47
CA ASP A 46 -0.28 -9.97 11.36
C ASP A 46 1.16 -9.71 10.94
N ARG A 47 2.12 -10.23 11.70
CA ARG A 47 3.53 -9.88 11.45
C ARG A 47 4.03 -10.33 10.09
N ALA A 48 3.63 -11.53 9.66
CA ALA A 48 4.08 -12.02 8.36
C ALA A 48 3.57 -11.15 7.24
N LEU A 49 2.29 -10.78 7.28
CA LEU A 49 1.72 -9.94 6.24
C LEU A 49 2.30 -8.53 6.32
N TYR A 50 2.48 -8.01 7.54
CA TYR A 50 3.10 -6.70 7.71
C TYR A 50 4.48 -6.66 7.04
N HIS A 51 5.33 -7.65 7.31
CA HIS A 51 6.64 -7.73 6.69
C HIS A 51 6.55 -7.83 5.17
N GLU A 52 5.67 -8.68 4.70
CA GLU A 52 5.53 -8.86 3.26
C GLU A 52 5.13 -7.56 2.58
N LEU A 53 4.17 -6.84 3.16
CA LEU A 53 3.70 -5.60 2.53
C LEU A 53 4.76 -4.50 2.58
N VAL A 54 5.45 -4.36 3.71
CA VAL A 54 6.49 -3.34 3.81
C VAL A 54 7.63 -3.64 2.83
N LEU A 55 8.17 -4.84 2.90
CA LEU A 55 9.33 -5.17 2.08
C LEU A 55 8.97 -5.28 0.61
N GLY A 56 7.78 -5.80 0.31
CA GLY A 56 7.33 -5.92 -1.06
C GLY A 56 7.11 -4.57 -1.72
N CYS A 57 6.47 -3.65 -0.99
CA CYS A 57 6.24 -2.30 -1.53
C CYS A 57 7.57 -1.59 -1.77
N LEU A 58 8.53 -1.73 -0.86
CA LEU A 58 9.83 -1.10 -1.07
C LEU A 58 10.55 -1.70 -2.27
N ARG A 59 10.49 -3.01 -2.39
CA ARG A 59 11.15 -3.69 -3.52
C ARG A 59 10.53 -3.30 -4.84
N GLN A 60 9.22 -3.10 -4.87
CA GLN A 60 8.48 -2.80 -6.09
C GLN A 60 8.12 -1.31 -6.22
N TRP A 61 8.79 -0.45 -5.46
CA TRP A 61 8.39 0.97 -5.37
C TRP A 61 8.29 1.63 -6.74
N HIS A 62 9.33 1.44 -7.57
CA HIS A 62 9.35 2.05 -8.88
C HIS A 62 8.21 1.50 -9.76
N ALA A 63 8.01 0.19 -9.74
CA ALA A 63 6.95 -0.42 -10.54
C ALA A 63 5.58 0.05 -10.10
N LEU A 64 5.37 0.16 -8.78
CA LEU A 64 4.09 0.65 -8.26
C LEU A 64 3.84 2.09 -8.68
N LYS A 65 4.89 2.91 -8.70
CA LYS A 65 4.75 4.27 -9.20
C LYS A 65 4.33 4.28 -10.66
N GLN A 66 4.92 3.41 -11.49
CA GLN A 66 4.57 3.34 -12.89
C GLN A 66 3.12 2.89 -13.10
N VAL A 67 2.64 1.98 -12.26
CA VAL A 67 1.23 1.54 -12.34
C VAL A 67 0.29 2.67 -11.92
N THR A 68 0.68 3.44 -10.92
CA THR A 68 -0.18 4.48 -10.37
C THR A 68 -0.38 5.65 -11.33
N LEU A 69 0.68 6.03 -12.05
CA LEU A 69 0.63 7.24 -12.87
C LEU A 69 -0.55 7.28 -13.85
N PRO A 70 -0.83 6.23 -14.64
CA PRO A 70 -1.95 6.31 -15.56
C PRO A 70 -3.32 6.29 -14.90
N LEU A 71 -3.38 5.98 -13.61
CA LEU A 71 -4.65 5.98 -12.89
C LEU A 71 -5.02 7.35 -12.36
N LEU A 72 -4.08 8.29 -12.36
CA LEU A 72 -4.32 9.61 -11.79
C LEU A 72 -4.75 10.56 -12.90
N SER A 73 -5.89 11.23 -12.71
CA SER A 73 -6.32 12.26 -13.65
C SER A 73 -5.56 13.56 -13.43
N VAL A 74 -5.09 13.80 -12.21
CA VAL A 74 -4.24 14.94 -11.87
C VAL A 74 -3.11 14.45 -11.00
N PRO A 75 -1.98 15.16 -10.98
CA PRO A 75 -0.88 14.75 -10.11
C PRO A 75 -1.33 14.69 -8.66
N LEU A 76 -0.91 13.64 -7.98
CA LEU A 76 -1.23 13.44 -6.58
C LEU A 76 -0.03 13.84 -5.75
N GLU A 77 -0.19 14.90 -4.94
CA GLU A 77 0.91 15.43 -4.17
C GLU A 77 0.70 15.22 -2.68
N ASN A 78 0.14 14.06 -2.34
CA ASN A 78 -0.11 13.71 -0.95
C ASN A 78 0.60 12.39 -0.67
N PRO A 79 1.72 12.41 0.07
CA PRO A 79 2.48 11.19 0.30
C PRO A 79 1.70 10.09 1.01
N VAL A 80 0.78 10.45 1.90
CA VAL A 80 0.01 9.45 2.63
C VAL A 80 -0.92 8.72 1.67
N VAL A 81 -1.65 9.45 0.84
CA VAL A 81 -2.57 8.85 -0.11
C VAL A 81 -1.80 8.05 -1.15
N GLU A 82 -0.70 8.59 -1.64
CA GLU A 82 0.13 7.89 -2.61
C GLU A 82 0.64 6.57 -2.05
N THR A 83 1.11 6.58 -0.82
CA THR A 83 1.60 5.37 -0.17
C THR A 83 0.47 4.36 0.04
N CYS A 84 -0.73 4.84 0.40
CA CYS A 84 -1.89 3.98 0.50
C CYS A 84 -2.19 3.30 -0.83
N LEU A 85 -2.09 4.04 -1.93
CA LEU A 85 -2.31 3.45 -3.25
C LEU A 85 -1.29 2.37 -3.55
N TYR A 86 -0.03 2.61 -3.22
CA TYR A 86 1.01 1.61 -3.45
C TYR A 86 0.73 0.34 -2.65
N VAL A 87 0.35 0.48 -1.39
CA VAL A 87 0.04 -0.67 -0.55
C VAL A 87 -1.16 -1.43 -1.10
N GLY A 88 -2.19 -0.72 -1.53
CA GLY A 88 -3.36 -1.36 -2.11
C GLY A 88 -3.03 -2.08 -3.40
N LEU A 89 -2.29 -1.40 -4.29
CA LEU A 89 -1.92 -1.99 -5.58
C LEU A 89 -1.00 -3.20 -5.41
N TYR A 90 -0.06 -3.12 -4.48
CA TYR A 90 0.80 -4.27 -4.21
C TYR A 90 -0.03 -5.48 -3.80
N GLN A 91 -1.01 -5.29 -2.92
CA GLN A 91 -1.87 -6.39 -2.51
C GLN A 91 -2.66 -6.97 -3.68
N LEU A 92 -3.22 -6.09 -4.51
CA LEU A 92 -4.05 -6.55 -5.63
C LEU A 92 -3.25 -7.29 -6.69
N LEU A 93 -2.02 -6.85 -6.92
CA LEU A 93 -1.24 -7.35 -8.05
C LEU A 93 -0.20 -8.39 -7.66
N CYS A 94 0.25 -8.40 -6.41
CA CYS A 94 1.42 -9.19 -6.03
C CYS A 94 1.17 -10.15 -4.87
N THR A 95 -0.03 -10.20 -4.31
CA THR A 95 -0.32 -11.09 -3.20
C THR A 95 -1.61 -11.85 -3.47
N ARG A 96 -1.92 -12.76 -2.54
CA ARG A 96 -3.17 -13.53 -2.61
C ARG A 96 -4.26 -12.95 -1.73
N VAL A 97 -4.05 -11.75 -1.20
CA VAL A 97 -5.09 -11.08 -0.43
C VAL A 97 -6.30 -10.87 -1.35
N ALA A 98 -7.48 -11.19 -0.85
CA ALA A 98 -8.70 -11.03 -1.65
C ALA A 98 -8.88 -9.56 -2.00
N ALA A 99 -9.32 -9.30 -3.24
CA ALA A 99 -9.42 -7.92 -3.72
C ALA A 99 -10.29 -7.06 -2.82
N HIS A 100 -11.45 -7.57 -2.39
CA HIS A 100 -12.34 -6.75 -1.57
C HIS A 100 -11.70 -6.41 -0.22
N ALA A 101 -10.92 -7.34 0.35
CA ALA A 101 -10.24 -7.08 1.61
C ALA A 101 -9.11 -6.08 1.41
N ALA A 102 -8.34 -6.25 0.35
CA ALA A 102 -7.26 -5.31 0.05
C ALA A 102 -7.79 -3.90 -0.08
N ILE A 103 -8.90 -3.73 -0.80
CA ILE A 103 -9.46 -2.40 -1.02
C ILE A 103 -10.05 -1.84 0.27
N SER A 104 -10.92 -2.58 0.94
CA SER A 104 -11.61 -2.04 2.11
C SER A 104 -10.65 -1.73 3.25
N GLU A 105 -9.65 -2.59 3.48
CA GLU A 105 -8.69 -2.36 4.54
C GLU A 105 -7.77 -1.18 4.22
N THR A 106 -7.42 -1.00 2.96
CA THR A 106 -6.56 0.11 2.56
C THR A 106 -7.33 1.44 2.61
N VAL A 107 -8.59 1.43 2.21
CA VAL A 107 -9.45 2.62 2.34
C VAL A 107 -9.60 3.00 3.80
N GLU A 108 -9.83 2.03 4.66
CA GLU A 108 -9.94 2.31 6.10
C GLU A 108 -8.63 2.86 6.64
N ALA A 109 -7.49 2.33 6.16
CA ALA A 109 -6.19 2.85 6.57
C ALA A 109 -6.06 4.33 6.23
N SER A 110 -6.50 4.73 5.04
CA SER A 110 -6.41 6.14 4.65
C SER A 110 -7.23 7.01 5.58
N LYS A 111 -8.40 6.54 6.00
CA LYS A 111 -9.21 7.28 6.96
C LYS A 111 -8.52 7.40 8.30
N GLN A 112 -7.96 6.30 8.79
CA GLN A 112 -7.28 6.29 10.08
C GLN A 112 -6.05 7.20 10.10
N LEU A 113 -5.46 7.43 8.94
CA LEU A 113 -4.30 8.29 8.83
C LEU A 113 -4.65 9.75 8.51
N GLY A 114 -5.92 10.09 8.67
CA GLY A 114 -6.35 11.48 8.54
C GLY A 114 -6.71 11.90 7.13
N MET A 115 -6.83 10.96 6.20
CA MET A 115 -7.10 11.26 4.80
C MET A 115 -8.52 10.87 4.40
N GLU A 116 -9.46 11.04 5.30
CA GLU A 116 -10.83 10.61 5.02
C GLU A 116 -11.43 11.31 3.80
N SER A 117 -11.12 12.58 3.61
CA SER A 117 -11.63 13.30 2.46
C SER A 117 -11.13 12.74 1.13
N LEU A 118 -10.01 12.04 1.15
CA LEU A 118 -9.44 11.43 -0.06
C LEU A 118 -9.64 9.93 -0.12
N SER A 119 -10.35 9.35 0.87
CA SER A 119 -10.55 7.90 0.88
C SER A 119 -11.38 7.44 -0.31
N GLY A 120 -12.27 8.27 -0.82
CA GLY A 120 -13.02 7.93 -2.03
C GLY A 120 -12.14 7.82 -3.25
N VAL A 121 -11.11 8.66 -3.34
CA VAL A 121 -10.16 8.57 -4.43
C VAL A 121 -9.39 7.25 -4.35
N VAL A 122 -8.95 6.88 -3.15
CA VAL A 122 -8.26 5.60 -2.95
C VAL A 122 -9.15 4.44 -3.39
N ASN A 123 -10.40 4.47 -2.94
CA ASN A 123 -11.35 3.40 -3.30
C ASN A 123 -11.55 3.32 -4.81
N ALA A 124 -11.77 4.46 -5.45
CA ALA A 124 -12.05 4.47 -6.90
C ALA A 124 -10.86 3.96 -7.70
N ILE A 125 -9.66 4.38 -7.33
CA ILE A 125 -8.46 3.97 -8.06
C ILE A 125 -8.21 2.47 -7.88
N LEU A 126 -8.35 1.96 -6.66
CA LEU A 126 -8.11 0.54 -6.42
C LEU A 126 -9.17 -0.33 -7.09
N ARG A 127 -10.41 0.12 -7.13
CA ARG A 127 -11.45 -0.62 -7.86
C ARG A 127 -11.18 -0.62 -9.36
N ARG A 128 -10.73 0.50 -9.89
CA ARG A 128 -10.37 0.56 -11.30
C ARG A 128 -9.23 -0.39 -11.60
N ALA A 129 -8.24 -0.46 -10.72
CA ALA A 129 -7.12 -1.36 -10.91
C ALA A 129 -7.59 -2.82 -10.98
N THR A 130 -8.58 -3.17 -10.17
CA THR A 130 -9.13 -4.52 -10.19
C THR A 130 -9.79 -4.84 -11.52
N ARG A 131 -10.48 -3.86 -12.11
CA ARG A 131 -11.17 -4.06 -13.38
C ARG A 131 -10.24 -4.09 -14.59
N GLU A 132 -9.12 -3.37 -14.49
CA GLU A 132 -8.21 -3.21 -15.63
C GLU A 132 -6.88 -3.91 -15.39
N THR A 133 -6.96 -5.12 -14.88
CA THR A 133 -5.79 -5.85 -14.42
C THR A 133 -4.74 -6.05 -15.52
N GLU A 134 -5.19 -6.37 -16.73
CA GLU A 134 -4.24 -6.68 -17.80
C GLU A 134 -3.38 -5.49 -18.18
N GLN A 135 -3.98 -4.30 -18.20
CA GLN A 135 -3.21 -3.10 -18.50
C GLN A 135 -2.11 -2.87 -17.48
N PHE A 136 -2.42 -3.14 -16.22
CA PHE A 136 -1.43 -2.93 -15.16
C PHE A 136 -0.36 -3.99 -15.20
N TYR A 137 -0.70 -5.21 -15.60
CA TYR A 137 0.32 -6.25 -15.78
C TYR A 137 1.32 -5.82 -16.85
N ASP A 138 0.85 -5.24 -17.96
CA ASP A 138 1.74 -4.76 -19.01
C ASP A 138 2.69 -3.69 -18.48
N VAL A 139 2.17 -2.75 -17.69
CA VAL A 139 3.01 -1.70 -17.11
C VAL A 139 4.06 -2.32 -16.19
N LEU A 140 3.64 -3.28 -15.36
CA LEU A 140 4.57 -3.94 -14.44
C LEU A 140 5.66 -4.70 -15.18
N GLU A 141 5.29 -5.38 -16.26
CA GLU A 141 6.28 -6.14 -17.03
C GLU A 141 7.31 -5.25 -17.68
N ASN A 142 6.92 -4.03 -18.01
CA ASN A 142 7.83 -3.08 -18.65
C ASN A 142 8.67 -2.31 -17.65
N ALA A 143 8.39 -2.44 -16.35
CA ALA A 143 9.18 -1.78 -15.33
C ALA A 143 10.49 -2.54 -15.13
N SER A 144 11.61 -1.83 -15.19
CA SER A 144 12.92 -2.46 -15.21
C SER A 144 13.26 -3.21 -13.93
N ASN A 145 12.64 -2.87 -12.82
CA ASN A 145 12.94 -3.49 -11.55
C ASN A 145 11.98 -4.61 -11.18
N LEU A 146 11.18 -5.08 -12.13
CA LEU A 146 10.23 -6.15 -11.87
C LEU A 146 10.96 -7.49 -11.73
N PRO A 147 10.82 -8.19 -10.59
CA PRO A 147 11.48 -9.49 -10.44
C PRO A 147 10.87 -10.54 -11.36
N SER A 148 11.66 -11.52 -11.74
CA SER A 148 11.19 -12.54 -12.66
C SER A 148 10.05 -13.38 -12.09
N TRP A 149 10.05 -13.63 -10.75
CA TRP A 149 8.97 -14.41 -10.15
C TRP A 149 7.64 -13.68 -10.28
N LEU A 150 7.67 -12.36 -10.18
CA LEU A 150 6.46 -11.55 -10.31
C LEU A 150 5.98 -11.54 -11.75
N ALA A 151 6.90 -11.40 -12.69
CA ALA A 151 6.55 -11.43 -14.11
C ALA A 151 5.90 -12.76 -14.48
N LYS A 152 6.45 -13.87 -13.99
CA LYS A 152 5.85 -15.17 -14.25
C LYS A 152 4.47 -15.28 -13.67
N ARG A 153 4.27 -14.79 -12.46
CA ARG A 153 2.98 -14.86 -11.80
C ARG A 153 1.93 -14.07 -12.55
N LEU A 154 2.31 -12.88 -13.02
CA LEU A 154 1.37 -12.03 -13.74
C LEU A 154 0.96 -12.65 -15.07
N LYS A 155 1.90 -13.28 -15.76
CA LYS A 155 1.61 -13.89 -17.06
C LYS A 155 0.73 -15.12 -16.94
N LYS A 156 0.77 -15.81 -15.81
CA LYS A 156 -0.04 -17.01 -15.63
C LYS A 156 -1.52 -16.71 -15.52
N ASP A 157 -1.83 -15.55 -15.05
CA ASP A 157 -3.23 -15.17 -14.86
C ASP A 157 -3.73 -14.36 -16.03
#